data_b2c70c5444c718b24a1157907dee72ea
#
_entry.id   b2c70c5444c718b24a1157907dee72ea
#
_cell.length_a   1.000
_cell.length_b   1.000
_cell.length_c   1.000
_cell.angle_alpha   90.00
_cell.angle_beta   90.00
_cell.angle_gamma   90.00
#
_symmetry.space_group_name_H-M   'P 1'
#
loop_
_entity.id
_entity.type
_entity.pdbx_description
1 polymer ?
#
loop_
_entity_poly.entity_id
_entity_poly.type
_entity_poly.pdbx_seq_one_letter_code
_entity_poly.pdbx_strand_id
1 'polypeptide(L)'
;CVANTVDIEPFFSAATADDKQQVEQAINSSVNLVPFGLSASDWKVHRGDLVVEGNIESNQKLIVLGNLTVKGNISTFSLSNPWVILGNVTATNIVTDSPLLITGSINASGLVFIDSYYDNPSTIKGVLMRVGYLSMT
;
A
#
# COMPACT_ATOMS: atom_id res chain seq x y z
N CYS A 1 22.27 7.00 -11.04
CA CYS A 1 22.11 7.47 -9.68
C CYS A 1 21.01 6.70 -8.97
N VAL A 2 21.31 6.13 -7.83
CA VAL A 2 20.35 5.34 -7.06
C VAL A 2 19.56 6.30 -6.16
N ALA A 3 18.23 6.19 -6.19
CA ALA A 3 17.40 6.99 -5.30
C ALA A 3 17.65 6.57 -3.84
N ASN A 4 17.66 7.54 -2.94
CA ASN A 4 17.82 7.29 -1.53
C ASN A 4 16.51 6.82 -0.92
N THR A 5 16.60 6.01 0.13
CA THR A 5 15.45 5.67 0.95
C THR A 5 15.04 6.88 1.77
N VAL A 6 13.76 7.23 1.67
CA VAL A 6 13.20 8.41 2.35
C VAL A 6 12.65 7.96 3.70
N ASP A 7 12.93 8.75 4.73
CA ASP A 7 12.29 8.57 6.02
C ASP A 7 10.84 9.05 5.91
N ILE A 8 9.90 8.12 6.00
CA ILE A 8 8.47 8.43 5.84
C ILE A 8 7.78 8.79 7.17
N GLU A 9 8.46 8.67 8.29
CA GLU A 9 7.86 8.96 9.60
C GLU A 9 7.20 10.36 9.67
N PRO A 10 7.83 11.43 9.12
CA PRO A 10 7.18 12.75 9.16
C PRO A 10 5.88 12.85 8.37
N PHE A 11 5.63 11.93 7.45
CA PHE A 11 4.43 11.97 6.60
C PHE A 11 3.25 11.21 7.21
N PHE A 12 3.49 10.46 8.29
CA PHE A 12 2.48 9.60 8.89
C PHE A 12 2.24 9.98 10.35
N SER A 13 1.03 9.76 10.80
CA SER A 13 0.63 9.94 12.19
C SER A 13 -0.22 8.75 12.62
N ALA A 14 -0.48 8.64 13.93
CA ALA A 14 -1.32 7.55 14.43
C ALA A 14 -2.72 7.62 13.78
N ALA A 15 -3.20 6.49 13.29
CA ALA A 15 -4.51 6.41 12.68
C ALA A 15 -5.60 6.51 13.76
N THR A 16 -6.63 7.32 13.48
CA THR A 16 -7.80 7.46 14.34
C THR A 16 -8.90 6.48 13.92
N ALA A 17 -9.93 6.37 14.75
CA ALA A 17 -11.11 5.58 14.43
C ALA A 17 -11.78 6.08 13.13
N ASP A 18 -11.80 7.41 12.92
CA ASP A 18 -12.36 7.99 11.70
C ASP A 18 -11.56 7.58 10.46
N ASP A 19 -10.24 7.55 10.56
CA ASP A 19 -9.38 7.10 9.45
C ASP A 19 -9.71 5.66 9.06
N LYS A 20 -9.83 4.79 10.05
CA LYS A 20 -10.15 3.37 9.83
C LYS A 20 -11.56 3.20 9.25
N GLN A 21 -12.49 4.03 9.70
CA GLN A 21 -13.85 4.02 9.16
C GLN A 21 -13.86 4.43 7.68
N GLN A 22 -13.06 5.41 7.28
CA GLN A 22 -12.92 5.77 5.88
C GLN A 22 -12.43 4.58 5.04
N VAL A 23 -11.51 3.80 5.56
CA VAL A 23 -11.06 2.58 4.88
C VAL A 23 -12.22 1.60 4.71
N GLU A 24 -12.96 1.34 5.78
CA GLU A 24 -14.09 0.42 5.73
C GLU A 24 -15.16 0.86 4.74
N GLN A 25 -15.44 2.15 4.68
CA GLN A 25 -16.45 2.70 3.78
C GLN A 25 -16.00 2.70 2.32
N ALA A 26 -14.70 2.84 2.07
CA ALA A 26 -14.15 2.90 0.73
C ALA A 26 -13.97 1.52 0.10
N ILE A 27 -13.93 0.48 0.92
CA ILE A 27 -13.69 -0.89 0.47
C ILE A 27 -15.03 -1.56 0.16
N ASN A 28 -15.05 -2.34 -0.93
CA ASN A 28 -16.21 -3.13 -1.27
C ASN A 28 -16.52 -4.11 -0.14
N SER A 29 -17.80 -4.23 0.21
CA SER A 29 -18.25 -5.11 1.29
C SER A 29 -17.87 -6.59 1.09
N SER A 30 -17.55 -6.99 -0.13
CA SER A 30 -17.08 -8.34 -0.41
C SER A 30 -15.65 -8.58 0.06
N VAL A 31 -14.89 -7.52 0.35
CA VAL A 31 -13.51 -7.64 0.84
C VAL A 31 -13.52 -7.91 2.32
N ASN A 32 -12.88 -9.00 2.73
CA ASN A 32 -12.76 -9.33 4.14
C ASN A 32 -11.57 -8.57 4.73
N LEU A 33 -11.86 -7.60 5.61
CA LEU A 33 -10.82 -6.79 6.24
C LEU A 33 -10.25 -7.42 7.52
N VAL A 34 -10.82 -8.52 7.99
CA VAL A 34 -10.32 -9.16 9.21
C VAL A 34 -8.84 -9.53 9.11
N PRO A 35 -8.34 -10.10 8.00
CA PRO A 35 -6.92 -10.41 7.89
C PRO A 35 -6.01 -9.18 7.94
N PHE A 36 -6.54 -7.98 7.67
CA PHE A 36 -5.76 -6.76 7.73
C PHE A 36 -5.61 -6.20 9.15
N GLY A 37 -6.46 -6.63 10.09
CA GLY A 37 -6.32 -6.24 11.48
C GLY A 37 -6.48 -4.74 11.71
N LEU A 38 -7.49 -4.11 11.09
CA LEU A 38 -7.70 -2.66 11.25
C LEU A 38 -7.98 -2.23 12.67
N SER A 39 -8.42 -3.14 13.54
CA SER A 39 -8.65 -2.83 14.95
C SER A 39 -7.36 -2.66 15.75
N ALA A 40 -6.21 -3.06 15.22
CA ALA A 40 -4.94 -2.89 15.89
C ALA A 40 -4.62 -1.41 16.10
N SER A 41 -3.90 -1.10 17.18
CA SER A 41 -3.63 0.29 17.58
C SER A 41 -2.39 0.90 16.93
N ASP A 42 -1.62 0.11 16.19
CA ASP A 42 -0.32 0.52 15.64
C ASP A 42 -0.36 0.99 14.19
N TRP A 43 -1.55 1.23 13.65
CA TRP A 43 -1.72 1.77 12.32
C TRP A 43 -1.27 3.22 12.25
N LYS A 44 -0.60 3.56 11.15
CA LYS A 44 -0.21 4.92 10.81
C LYS A 44 -0.93 5.37 9.55
N VAL A 45 -1.23 6.66 9.46
CA VAL A 45 -2.00 7.21 8.35
C VAL A 45 -1.35 8.44 7.76
N HIS A 46 -1.44 8.56 6.44
CA HIS A 46 -1.24 9.80 5.71
C HIS A 46 -2.58 10.18 5.09
N ARG A 47 -3.06 11.38 5.39
CA ARG A 47 -4.34 11.87 4.87
C ARG A 47 -4.10 12.66 3.60
N GLY A 48 -4.78 12.27 2.52
CA GLY A 48 -4.61 12.83 1.20
C GLY A 48 -3.52 12.14 0.39
N ASP A 49 -3.16 12.74 -0.72
CA ASP A 49 -2.15 12.20 -1.61
C ASP A 49 -0.75 12.33 -1.01
N LEU A 50 0.09 11.36 -1.27
CA LEU A 50 1.47 11.36 -0.81
C LEU A 50 2.41 11.18 -2.00
N VAL A 51 3.39 12.07 -2.09
CA VAL A 51 4.47 11.96 -3.07
C VAL A 51 5.79 11.80 -2.32
N VAL A 52 6.52 10.74 -2.64
CA VAL A 52 7.82 10.46 -2.03
C VAL A 52 8.89 10.55 -3.10
N GLU A 53 9.90 11.40 -2.87
CA GLU A 53 10.95 11.71 -3.85
C GLU A 53 12.14 10.74 -3.76
N GLY A 54 11.88 9.48 -3.49
CA GLY A 54 12.91 8.45 -3.40
C GLY A 54 12.28 7.10 -3.18
N ASN A 55 12.99 6.21 -2.50
CA ASN A 55 12.49 4.88 -2.18
C ASN A 55 11.75 4.86 -0.85
N ILE A 56 10.73 4.03 -0.75
CA ILE A 56 10.10 3.68 0.52
C ILE A 56 10.52 2.27 0.90
N GLU A 57 10.93 2.12 2.14
CA GLU A 57 11.22 0.82 2.73
C GLU A 57 10.60 0.82 4.13
N SER A 58 9.62 -0.05 4.36
CA SER A 58 8.89 -0.05 5.62
C SER A 58 8.33 -1.42 5.95
N ASN A 59 8.23 -1.69 7.24
CA ASN A 59 7.55 -2.88 7.76
C ASN A 59 6.42 -2.52 8.72
N GLN A 60 5.87 -1.30 8.63
CA GLN A 60 4.79 -0.83 9.48
C GLN A 60 3.43 -1.01 8.80
N LYS A 61 2.37 -0.97 9.60
CA LYS A 61 0.99 -0.93 9.09
C LYS A 61 0.69 0.49 8.66
N LEU A 62 0.46 0.70 7.36
CA LEU A 62 0.28 2.03 6.78
C LEU A 62 -1.04 2.16 6.04
N ILE A 63 -1.69 3.31 6.22
CA ILE A 63 -2.87 3.73 5.46
C ILE A 63 -2.53 5.02 4.73
N VAL A 64 -2.81 5.07 3.43
CA VAL A 64 -2.77 6.30 2.65
C VAL A 64 -4.19 6.58 2.16
N LEU A 65 -4.74 7.71 2.59
CA LEU A 65 -6.10 8.12 2.24
C LEU A 65 -6.09 8.97 0.97
N GLY A 66 -5.48 8.45 -0.08
CA GLY A 66 -5.33 9.11 -1.35
C GLY A 66 -4.40 8.32 -2.24
N ASN A 67 -3.83 8.99 -3.23
CA ASN A 67 -2.88 8.37 -4.14
C ASN A 67 -1.47 8.35 -3.54
N LEU A 68 -0.73 7.30 -3.84
CA LEU A 68 0.67 7.20 -3.43
C LEU A 68 1.54 7.22 -4.69
N THR A 69 2.41 8.21 -4.78
CA THR A 69 3.38 8.33 -5.86
C THR A 69 4.78 8.26 -5.28
N VAL A 70 5.54 7.28 -5.70
CA VAL A 70 6.90 7.06 -5.24
C VAL A 70 7.83 7.19 -6.45
N LYS A 71 8.78 8.12 -6.36
CA LYS A 71 9.72 8.37 -7.48
C LYS A 71 10.78 7.28 -7.62
N GLY A 72 10.86 6.39 -6.65
CA GLY A 72 11.76 5.24 -6.66
C GLY A 72 11.00 3.95 -6.47
N ASN A 73 11.51 3.11 -5.60
CA ASN A 73 10.98 1.78 -5.35
C ASN A 73 10.19 1.72 -4.04
N ILE A 74 9.18 0.85 -4.03
CA ILE A 74 8.47 0.48 -2.82
C ILE A 74 8.96 -0.91 -2.40
N SER A 75 9.43 -1.03 -1.17
CA SER A 75 9.85 -2.31 -0.59
C SER A 75 9.20 -2.49 0.77
N THR A 76 8.50 -3.61 0.95
CA THR A 76 7.87 -3.96 2.22
C THR A 76 8.20 -5.41 2.55
N PHE A 77 8.42 -5.69 3.84
CA PHE A 77 8.97 -6.98 4.23
C PHE A 77 8.28 -7.62 5.44
N SER A 78 7.02 -7.27 5.71
CA SER A 78 6.35 -7.84 6.86
C SER A 78 5.00 -8.44 6.48
N LEU A 79 4.85 -9.73 6.67
CA LEU A 79 3.60 -10.44 6.40
C LEU A 79 2.48 -10.04 7.37
N SER A 80 2.82 -9.51 8.54
CA SER A 80 1.84 -9.15 9.56
C SER A 80 1.48 -7.66 9.56
N ASN A 81 2.12 -6.85 8.72
CA ASN A 81 1.93 -5.40 8.70
C ASN A 81 1.49 -4.95 7.30
N PRO A 82 0.18 -4.99 7.03
CA PRO A 82 -0.34 -4.67 5.70
C PRO A 82 -0.34 -3.17 5.41
N TRP A 83 -0.47 -2.85 4.12
CA TRP A 83 -0.66 -1.48 3.62
C TRP A 83 -2.02 -1.37 2.99
N VAL A 84 -2.69 -0.24 3.23
CA VAL A 84 -3.97 0.10 2.61
C VAL A 84 -3.82 1.44 1.92
N ILE A 85 -4.08 1.49 0.62
CA ILE A 85 -4.01 2.71 -0.17
C ILE A 85 -5.36 2.92 -0.85
N LEU A 86 -6.02 4.02 -0.50
CA LEU A 86 -7.32 4.38 -1.07
C LEU A 86 -7.13 5.27 -2.29
N GLY A 87 -6.52 4.74 -3.32
CA GLY A 87 -6.23 5.46 -4.55
C GLY A 87 -5.32 4.66 -5.44
N ASN A 88 -4.59 5.35 -6.29
CA ASN A 88 -3.65 4.76 -7.21
C ASN A 88 -2.24 4.72 -6.62
N VAL A 89 -1.48 3.72 -7.01
CA VAL A 89 -0.07 3.61 -6.63
C VAL A 89 0.78 3.75 -7.89
N THR A 90 1.74 4.65 -7.86
CA THR A 90 2.69 4.86 -8.94
C THR A 90 4.10 4.74 -8.36
N ALA A 91 4.92 3.91 -8.96
CA ALA A 91 6.31 3.72 -8.52
C ALA A 91 7.16 3.22 -9.69
N THR A 92 8.48 3.20 -9.49
CA THR A 92 9.39 2.57 -10.47
C THR A 92 9.31 1.05 -10.35
N ASN A 93 9.58 0.53 -9.16
CA ASN A 93 9.43 -0.89 -8.88
C ASN A 93 8.69 -1.08 -7.56
N ILE A 94 7.94 -2.17 -7.48
CA ILE A 94 7.21 -2.54 -6.26
C ILE A 94 7.59 -3.97 -5.91
N VAL A 95 8.18 -4.15 -4.74
CA VAL A 95 8.53 -5.47 -4.20
C VAL A 95 7.95 -5.54 -2.79
N THR A 96 7.02 -6.44 -2.56
CA THR A 96 6.34 -6.48 -1.28
C THR A 96 6.01 -7.90 -0.82
N ASP A 97 6.33 -8.17 0.44
CA ASP A 97 5.84 -9.31 1.21
C ASP A 97 4.66 -8.92 2.10
N SER A 98 4.41 -7.64 2.26
CA SER A 98 3.28 -7.18 3.07
C SER A 98 1.98 -7.36 2.29
N PRO A 99 0.88 -7.71 2.96
CA PRO A 99 -0.42 -7.71 2.30
C PRO A 99 -0.77 -6.30 1.82
N LEU A 100 -1.27 -6.21 0.60
CA LEU A 100 -1.66 -4.92 0.00
C LEU A 100 -3.15 -4.88 -0.25
N LEU A 101 -3.75 -3.74 0.02
CA LEU A 101 -5.13 -3.43 -0.34
C LEU A 101 -5.12 -2.07 -1.02
N ILE A 102 -5.38 -2.06 -2.32
CA ILE A 102 -5.33 -0.85 -3.15
C ILE A 102 -6.65 -0.72 -3.88
N THR A 103 -7.31 0.42 -3.73
CA THR A 103 -8.62 0.62 -4.37
C THR A 103 -8.54 1.09 -5.80
N GLY A 104 -7.43 1.68 -6.21
CA GLY A 104 -7.22 2.17 -7.56
C GLY A 104 -6.32 1.26 -8.38
N SER A 105 -5.55 1.86 -9.25
CA SER A 105 -4.64 1.18 -10.18
C SER A 105 -3.23 1.15 -9.64
N ILE A 106 -2.46 0.15 -10.07
CA ILE A 106 -1.03 0.10 -9.85
C ILE A 106 -0.35 0.44 -11.17
N ASN A 107 0.52 1.45 -11.14
CA ASN A 107 1.30 1.88 -12.30
C ASN A 107 2.78 1.82 -11.95
N ALA A 108 3.48 0.88 -12.51
CA ALA A 108 4.91 0.73 -12.31
C ALA A 108 5.62 0.73 -13.65
N SER A 109 6.70 1.50 -13.77
CA SER A 109 7.49 1.52 -15.00
C SER A 109 8.45 0.33 -15.10
N GLY A 110 8.71 -0.34 -13.98
CA GLY A 110 9.57 -1.51 -13.92
C GLY A 110 8.83 -2.74 -13.43
N LEU A 111 9.39 -3.39 -12.42
CA LEU A 111 8.91 -4.66 -11.89
C LEU A 111 7.83 -4.46 -10.83
N VAL A 112 6.79 -5.28 -10.87
CA VAL A 112 5.86 -5.45 -9.75
C VAL A 112 5.98 -6.89 -9.27
N PHE A 113 6.41 -7.06 -8.03
CA PHE A 113 6.50 -8.35 -7.37
C PHE A 113 5.73 -8.27 -6.06
N ILE A 114 4.61 -8.95 -6.00
CA ILE A 114 3.77 -9.03 -4.80
C ILE A 114 3.73 -10.49 -4.38
N ASP A 115 4.45 -10.82 -3.32
CA ASP A 115 4.60 -12.20 -2.86
C ASP A 115 3.48 -12.62 -1.92
N SER A 116 3.02 -11.71 -1.08
CA SER A 116 1.93 -11.98 -0.16
C SER A 116 0.74 -11.08 -0.45
N TYR A 117 -0.35 -11.68 -0.87
CA TYR A 117 -1.51 -10.94 -1.33
C TYR A 117 -2.76 -11.75 -1.02
N TYR A 118 -3.77 -11.13 -0.42
CA TYR A 118 -5.00 -11.82 -0.14
C TYR A 118 -5.78 -12.09 -1.41
N ASP A 119 -6.29 -13.31 -1.52
CA ASP A 119 -7.02 -13.77 -2.68
C ASP A 119 -8.38 -13.09 -2.77
N ASN A 120 -8.35 -11.84 -3.24
CA ASN A 120 -9.56 -11.07 -3.48
C ASN A 120 -9.33 -10.14 -4.66
N PRO A 121 -9.86 -10.47 -5.85
CA PRO A 121 -9.62 -9.69 -7.05
C PRO A 121 -10.07 -8.25 -6.96
N SER A 122 -10.95 -7.92 -6.02
CA SER A 122 -11.41 -6.53 -5.87
C SER A 122 -10.40 -5.64 -5.15
N THR A 123 -9.32 -6.19 -4.59
CA THR A 123 -8.31 -5.38 -3.93
C THR A 123 -7.36 -4.69 -4.89
N ILE A 124 -7.21 -5.22 -6.11
CA ILE A 124 -6.41 -4.58 -7.15
C ILE A 124 -7.34 -4.27 -8.31
N LYS A 125 -7.47 -2.98 -8.64
CA LYS A 125 -8.32 -2.52 -9.73
C LYS A 125 -7.46 -1.80 -10.75
N GLY A 126 -7.89 -1.82 -12.00
CA GLY A 126 -7.19 -1.15 -13.08
C GLY A 126 -6.13 -2.01 -13.71
N VAL A 127 -5.13 -1.39 -14.29
CA VAL A 127 -4.13 -2.04 -15.11
C VAL A 127 -2.84 -2.22 -14.33
N LEU A 128 -2.32 -3.45 -14.34
CA LEU A 128 -0.98 -3.74 -13.84
C LEU A 128 0.00 -3.62 -15.00
N MET A 129 0.95 -2.72 -14.89
CA MET A 129 1.93 -2.49 -15.95
C MET A 129 3.25 -3.16 -15.56
N ARG A 130 3.83 -3.89 -16.51
CA ARG A 130 5.13 -4.56 -16.35
C ARG A 130 5.19 -5.42 -15.10
N VAL A 131 4.26 -6.36 -15.02
CA VAL A 131 4.24 -7.29 -13.90
C VAL A 131 5.28 -8.38 -14.14
N GLY A 132 6.30 -8.46 -13.28
CA GLY A 132 7.27 -9.53 -13.32
C GLY A 132 6.72 -10.80 -12.69
N TYR A 133 6.08 -10.65 -11.56
CA TYR A 133 5.44 -11.75 -10.86
C TYR A 133 4.33 -11.23 -9.96
N LEU A 134 3.21 -11.91 -9.95
CA LEU A 134 2.08 -11.60 -9.07
C LEU A 134 1.60 -12.88 -8.43
N SER A 135 1.75 -13.00 -7.10
CA SER A 135 1.26 -14.14 -6.35
C SER A 135 0.03 -13.74 -5.56
N MET A 136 -1.06 -14.45 -5.78
CA MET A 136 -2.30 -14.27 -5.01
C MET A 136 -2.58 -15.53 -4.19
N THR A 137 -2.60 -15.37 -2.90
CA THR A 137 -2.77 -16.48 -1.97
C THR A 137 -4.05 -16.39 -1.20
#